data_a84cefb1ab45707f2e2b0028493ff0ca
#
_entry.id   a84cefb1ab45707f2e2b0028493ff0ca
#
_cell.length_a   1.000
_cell.length_b   1.000
_cell.length_c   1.000
_cell.angle_alpha   90.00
_cell.angle_beta   90.00
_cell.angle_gamma   90.00
#
_symmetry.space_group_name_H-M   'P 1'
#
loop_
_entity.id
_entity.type
_entity.pdbx_description
1 polymer ?
#
loop_
_entity_poly.entity_id
_entity_poly.type
_entity_poly.pdbx_seq_one_letter_code
_entity_poly.pdbx_strand_id
1 'polypeptide(L)'
;MSPTISGSLNTKDLRLMYHYTTVVWPTITAAGISEEKLWSEYIPQLSFEHPFLMHSILAFSATHLSRTEQGLDECVTYHRGESLRLLRDAVLEISLENTDALVASAIILIMDSLANASLPSSPSPKSLPASAWIYHVKGAATILTAVWPLNKTSKFHKFISVDLSDLGDIINSPEKLASSDKTYLDLECFYESIGDLYPVEYTSPSLITLAYLNKLHNERYKSDFSLRIFAFPALLDKTFLALLMTGDIAAMRIMRVYYSMLREFTN
;
A
#
# COMPACT_ATOMS: atom_id res chain seq x y z
N MET A 1 -20.28 -42.03 4.95
CA MET A 1 -21.19 -40.89 4.72
C MET A 1 -20.41 -39.84 3.96
N SER A 2 -20.71 -39.64 2.69
CA SER A 2 -20.07 -38.61 1.87
C SER A 2 -20.55 -37.23 2.34
N PRO A 3 -19.68 -36.24 2.55
CA PRO A 3 -20.14 -34.91 2.89
C PRO A 3 -20.90 -34.34 1.70
N THR A 4 -22.18 -34.04 1.89
CA THR A 4 -22.97 -33.24 0.96
C THR A 4 -22.40 -31.84 0.91
N ILE A 5 -21.61 -31.56 -0.09
CA ILE A 5 -21.16 -30.18 -0.42
C ILE A 5 -22.39 -29.48 -1.02
N SER A 6 -23.22 -28.90 -0.15
CA SER A 6 -24.33 -28.03 -0.52
C SER A 6 -23.88 -26.59 -0.50
N GLY A 7 -23.01 -26.23 -1.40
CA GLY A 7 -22.62 -24.84 -1.64
C GLY A 7 -22.78 -24.53 -3.13
N SER A 8 -23.59 -23.55 -3.49
CA SER A 8 -23.62 -23.06 -4.86
C SER A 8 -22.25 -22.47 -5.21
N LEU A 9 -21.64 -22.99 -6.26
CA LEU A 9 -20.35 -22.51 -6.76
C LEU A 9 -20.49 -21.04 -7.16
N ASN A 10 -19.68 -20.15 -6.56
CA ASN A 10 -19.65 -18.75 -6.96
C ASN A 10 -18.80 -18.58 -8.23
N THR A 11 -19.46 -18.67 -9.38
CA THR A 11 -18.78 -18.57 -10.68
C THR A 11 -18.15 -17.19 -10.93
N LYS A 12 -18.66 -16.12 -10.29
CA LYS A 12 -18.08 -14.78 -10.37
C LYS A 12 -16.73 -14.75 -9.68
N ASP A 13 -16.62 -15.27 -8.47
CA ASP A 13 -15.37 -15.32 -7.72
C ASP A 13 -14.32 -16.19 -8.43
N LEU A 14 -14.72 -17.32 -8.97
CA LEU A 14 -13.84 -18.18 -9.78
C LEU A 14 -13.33 -17.45 -11.03
N ARG A 15 -14.18 -16.68 -11.71
CA ARG A 15 -13.79 -15.87 -12.86
C ARG A 15 -12.79 -14.79 -12.47
N LEU A 16 -13.00 -14.11 -11.34
CA LEU A 16 -12.07 -13.09 -10.84
C LEU A 16 -10.73 -13.70 -10.43
N MET A 17 -10.75 -14.87 -9.77
CA MET A 17 -9.50 -15.58 -9.44
C MET A 17 -8.76 -16.05 -10.68
N TYR A 18 -9.45 -16.55 -11.67
CA TYR A 18 -8.87 -16.89 -12.97
C TYR A 18 -8.27 -15.64 -13.65
N HIS A 19 -8.97 -14.51 -13.60
CA HIS A 19 -8.47 -13.25 -14.14
C HIS A 19 -7.20 -12.78 -13.43
N TYR A 20 -7.12 -12.93 -12.10
CA TYR A 20 -5.91 -12.65 -11.34
C TYR A 20 -4.74 -13.50 -11.82
N THR A 21 -4.95 -14.81 -11.90
CA THR A 21 -3.87 -15.78 -12.21
C THR A 21 -3.41 -15.75 -13.66
N THR A 22 -4.17 -15.15 -14.58
CA THR A 22 -3.84 -15.11 -16.01
C THR A 22 -3.50 -13.71 -16.52
N VAL A 23 -4.05 -12.65 -15.93
CA VAL A 23 -3.96 -11.29 -16.47
C VAL A 23 -3.39 -10.30 -15.45
N VAL A 24 -3.86 -10.34 -14.18
CA VAL A 24 -3.54 -9.27 -13.22
C VAL A 24 -2.09 -9.35 -12.72
N TRP A 25 -1.64 -10.51 -12.22
CA TRP A 25 -0.29 -10.62 -11.70
C TRP A 25 0.81 -10.30 -12.73
N PRO A 26 0.68 -10.65 -14.04
CA PRO A 26 1.67 -10.24 -15.03
C PRO A 26 1.80 -8.72 -15.16
N THR A 27 0.72 -7.95 -14.93
CA THR A 27 0.81 -6.49 -14.95
C THR A 27 1.63 -5.95 -13.78
N ILE A 28 1.55 -6.60 -12.62
CA ILE A 28 2.35 -6.25 -11.44
C ILE A 28 3.84 -6.44 -11.73
N THR A 29 4.23 -7.56 -12.34
CA THR A 29 5.63 -7.84 -12.68
C THR A 29 6.11 -7.01 -13.86
N ALA A 30 5.26 -6.72 -14.85
CA ALA A 30 5.57 -5.83 -15.97
C ALA A 30 5.85 -4.40 -15.49
N ALA A 31 5.22 -3.97 -14.40
CA ALA A 31 5.52 -2.71 -13.72
C ALA A 31 6.88 -2.72 -12.96
N GLY A 32 7.71 -3.75 -13.14
CA GLY A 32 9.05 -3.85 -12.55
C GLY A 32 9.07 -4.42 -11.13
N ILE A 33 7.94 -4.93 -10.63
CA ILE A 33 7.90 -5.61 -9.33
C ILE A 33 8.51 -6.99 -9.53
N SER A 34 9.73 -7.17 -9.02
CA SER A 34 10.45 -8.44 -9.07
C SER A 34 9.77 -9.53 -8.22
N GLU A 35 10.18 -10.79 -8.43
CA GLU A 35 9.65 -11.98 -7.74
C GLU A 35 8.28 -12.45 -8.26
N GLU A 36 8.28 -12.79 -9.54
CA GLU A 36 7.15 -13.39 -10.24
C GLU A 36 6.43 -14.48 -9.43
N LYS A 37 7.18 -15.41 -8.83
CA LYS A 37 6.61 -16.51 -8.05
C LYS A 37 5.85 -16.07 -6.80
N LEU A 38 6.18 -14.90 -6.26
CA LEU A 38 5.43 -14.33 -5.14
C LEU A 38 3.98 -14.02 -5.56
N TRP A 39 3.83 -13.35 -6.71
CA TRP A 39 2.53 -12.90 -7.23
C TRP A 39 1.75 -13.98 -7.96
N SER A 40 2.45 -14.85 -8.70
CA SER A 40 1.81 -15.90 -9.52
C SER A 40 1.42 -17.15 -8.73
N GLU A 41 2.19 -17.50 -7.69
CA GLU A 41 2.02 -18.77 -6.97
C GLU A 41 1.75 -18.57 -5.48
N TYR A 42 2.66 -17.88 -4.76
CA TYR A 42 2.62 -17.83 -3.29
C TYR A 42 1.39 -17.08 -2.76
N ILE A 43 1.13 -15.87 -3.24
CA ILE A 43 -0.03 -15.07 -2.80
C ILE A 43 -1.36 -15.77 -3.12
N PRO A 44 -1.60 -16.32 -4.33
CA PRO A 44 -2.79 -17.12 -4.61
C PRO A 44 -2.97 -18.31 -3.67
N GLN A 45 -1.91 -19.08 -3.42
CA GLN A 45 -1.97 -20.22 -2.50
C GLN A 45 -2.29 -19.79 -1.08
N LEU A 46 -1.61 -18.76 -0.58
CA LEU A 46 -1.84 -18.20 0.75
C LEU A 46 -3.27 -17.69 0.94
N SER A 47 -3.89 -17.21 -0.12
CA SER A 47 -5.27 -16.69 -0.09
C SER A 47 -6.34 -17.75 0.21
N PHE A 48 -6.06 -19.03 -0.06
CA PHE A 48 -7.01 -20.10 0.27
C PHE A 48 -7.13 -20.35 1.78
N GLU A 49 -6.09 -20.00 2.54
CA GLU A 49 -6.06 -20.13 3.99
C GLU A 49 -6.52 -18.86 4.70
N HIS A 50 -6.46 -17.70 3.99
CA HIS A 50 -6.75 -16.39 4.55
C HIS A 50 -7.84 -15.65 3.75
N PRO A 51 -9.12 -15.75 4.17
CA PRO A 51 -10.25 -15.16 3.45
C PRO A 51 -10.12 -13.66 3.17
N PHE A 52 -9.52 -12.89 4.09
CA PHE A 52 -9.26 -11.47 3.85
C PHE A 52 -8.33 -11.22 2.65
N LEU A 53 -7.32 -12.07 2.46
CA LEU A 53 -6.42 -11.98 1.30
C LEU A 53 -7.14 -12.40 0.02
N MET A 54 -7.95 -13.46 0.08
CA MET A 54 -8.78 -13.87 -1.06
C MET A 54 -9.67 -12.70 -1.52
N HIS A 55 -10.40 -12.07 -0.60
CA HIS A 55 -11.23 -10.92 -0.94
C HIS A 55 -10.43 -9.73 -1.46
N SER A 56 -9.20 -9.49 -1.00
CA SER A 56 -8.31 -8.45 -1.55
C SER A 56 -7.97 -8.74 -3.01
N ILE A 57 -7.62 -9.99 -3.35
CA ILE A 57 -7.30 -10.43 -4.71
C ILE A 57 -8.53 -10.26 -5.62
N LEU A 58 -9.71 -10.69 -5.15
CA LEU A 58 -10.94 -10.61 -5.94
C LEU A 58 -11.37 -9.16 -6.17
N ALA A 59 -11.22 -8.28 -5.18
CA ALA A 59 -11.48 -6.84 -5.32
C ALA A 59 -10.57 -6.21 -6.38
N PHE A 60 -9.27 -6.46 -6.29
CA PHE A 60 -8.28 -5.94 -7.24
C PHE A 60 -8.50 -6.47 -8.65
N SER A 61 -8.84 -7.76 -8.79
CA SER A 61 -9.20 -8.37 -10.08
C SER A 61 -10.45 -7.75 -10.68
N ALA A 62 -11.47 -7.49 -9.87
CA ALA A 62 -12.69 -6.83 -10.31
C ALA A 62 -12.43 -5.38 -10.73
N THR A 63 -11.60 -4.64 -9.98
CA THR A 63 -11.15 -3.28 -10.34
C THR A 63 -10.38 -3.28 -11.67
N HIS A 64 -9.49 -4.25 -11.88
CA HIS A 64 -8.76 -4.36 -13.14
C HIS A 64 -9.71 -4.66 -14.31
N LEU A 65 -10.62 -5.63 -14.12
CA LEU A 65 -11.57 -6.05 -15.15
C LEU A 65 -12.60 -4.95 -15.48
N SER A 66 -12.95 -4.09 -14.51
CA SER A 66 -13.88 -2.97 -14.70
C SER A 66 -13.41 -1.92 -15.70
N ARG A 67 -12.12 -1.94 -16.07
CA ARG A 67 -11.57 -1.07 -17.12
C ARG A 67 -12.09 -1.44 -18.52
N THR A 68 -12.49 -2.68 -18.71
CA THR A 68 -12.96 -3.22 -19.99
C THR A 68 -14.41 -3.71 -19.93
N GLU A 69 -14.95 -3.98 -18.74
CA GLU A 69 -16.29 -4.50 -18.54
C GLU A 69 -17.08 -3.63 -17.57
N GLN A 70 -18.36 -3.39 -17.87
CA GLN A 70 -19.27 -2.65 -17.00
C GLN A 70 -19.99 -3.57 -16.00
N GLY A 71 -20.51 -2.99 -14.93
CA GLY A 71 -21.37 -3.70 -13.97
C GLY A 71 -20.60 -4.48 -12.90
N LEU A 72 -19.31 -4.20 -12.71
CA LEU A 72 -18.48 -4.82 -11.66
C LEU A 72 -18.37 -3.99 -10.37
N ASP A 73 -18.95 -2.78 -10.33
CA ASP A 73 -18.83 -1.86 -9.18
C ASP A 73 -19.31 -2.48 -7.86
N GLU A 74 -20.42 -3.22 -7.92
CA GLU A 74 -20.96 -3.91 -6.74
C GLU A 74 -20.01 -5.03 -6.28
N CYS A 75 -19.39 -5.74 -7.22
CA CYS A 75 -18.44 -6.80 -6.93
C CYS A 75 -17.16 -6.23 -6.28
N VAL A 76 -16.61 -5.14 -6.84
CA VAL A 76 -15.48 -4.41 -6.27
C VAL A 76 -15.78 -3.95 -4.86
N THR A 77 -16.95 -3.31 -4.66
CA THR A 77 -17.36 -2.78 -3.35
C THR A 77 -17.55 -3.88 -2.33
N TYR A 78 -18.17 -4.98 -2.72
CA TYR A 78 -18.40 -6.13 -1.86
C TYR A 78 -17.10 -6.77 -1.39
N HIS A 79 -16.22 -7.15 -2.33
CA HIS A 79 -14.97 -7.83 -1.95
C HIS A 79 -14.02 -6.92 -1.18
N ARG A 80 -13.94 -5.64 -1.53
CA ARG A 80 -13.14 -4.67 -0.75
C ARG A 80 -13.69 -4.51 0.66
N GLY A 81 -15.00 -4.41 0.81
CA GLY A 81 -15.67 -4.31 2.11
C GLY A 81 -15.41 -5.54 2.99
N GLU A 82 -15.55 -6.75 2.44
CA GLU A 82 -15.29 -8.00 3.15
C GLU A 82 -13.80 -8.16 3.49
N SER A 83 -12.89 -7.82 2.57
CA SER A 83 -11.47 -7.81 2.87
C SER A 83 -11.14 -6.92 4.08
N LEU A 84 -11.60 -5.68 4.08
CA LEU A 84 -11.35 -4.73 5.16
C LEU A 84 -11.99 -5.16 6.48
N ARG A 85 -13.17 -5.77 6.45
CA ARG A 85 -13.85 -6.31 7.64
C ARG A 85 -13.03 -7.44 8.27
N LEU A 86 -12.65 -8.44 7.46
CA LEU A 86 -11.88 -9.60 7.91
C LEU A 86 -10.45 -9.23 8.34
N LEU A 87 -9.82 -8.28 7.63
CA LEU A 87 -8.50 -7.75 8.01
C LEU A 87 -8.51 -7.11 9.39
N ARG A 88 -9.58 -6.37 9.73
CA ARG A 88 -9.71 -5.73 11.05
C ARG A 88 -9.67 -6.77 12.17
N ASP A 89 -10.33 -7.91 11.97
CA ASP A 89 -10.32 -9.00 12.93
C ASP A 89 -8.95 -9.69 12.98
N ALA A 90 -8.34 -9.96 11.82
CA ALA A 90 -7.05 -10.65 11.71
C ALA A 90 -5.87 -9.84 12.32
N VAL A 91 -5.93 -8.52 12.26
CA VAL A 91 -4.89 -7.62 12.86
C VAL A 91 -4.90 -7.68 14.38
N LEU A 92 -6.00 -8.08 15.01
CA LEU A 92 -6.07 -8.24 16.46
C LEU A 92 -5.28 -9.47 16.95
N GLU A 93 -5.04 -10.45 16.08
CA GLU A 93 -4.36 -11.71 16.38
C GLU A 93 -3.20 -11.96 15.41
N ILE A 94 -2.24 -11.03 15.37
CA ILE A 94 -1.05 -11.16 14.50
C ILE A 94 -0.20 -12.35 14.96
N SER A 95 0.11 -13.23 14.01
CA SER A 95 0.95 -14.41 14.20
C SER A 95 1.95 -14.58 13.05
N LEU A 96 2.92 -15.46 13.22
CA LEU A 96 3.85 -15.81 12.14
C LEU A 96 3.13 -16.44 10.93
N GLU A 97 1.98 -17.08 11.18
CA GLU A 97 1.20 -17.79 10.16
C GLU A 97 0.41 -16.81 9.28
N ASN A 98 -0.10 -15.71 9.84
CA ASN A 98 -0.92 -14.74 9.09
C ASN A 98 -0.17 -13.48 8.66
N THR A 99 1.07 -13.26 9.12
CA THR A 99 1.85 -12.04 8.83
C THR A 99 2.02 -11.82 7.33
N ASP A 100 2.42 -12.83 6.56
CA ASP A 100 2.62 -12.70 5.12
C ASP A 100 1.30 -12.39 4.39
N ALA A 101 0.20 -12.99 4.84
CA ALA A 101 -1.12 -12.70 4.29
C ALA A 101 -1.59 -11.28 4.59
N LEU A 102 -1.32 -10.76 5.80
CA LEU A 102 -1.62 -9.38 6.17
C LEU A 102 -0.83 -8.39 5.31
N VAL A 103 0.46 -8.64 5.11
CA VAL A 103 1.32 -7.82 4.24
C VAL A 103 0.83 -7.85 2.80
N ALA A 104 0.56 -9.04 2.25
CA ALA A 104 0.05 -9.19 0.89
C ALA A 104 -1.28 -8.44 0.68
N SER A 105 -2.22 -8.59 1.62
CA SER A 105 -3.50 -7.89 1.57
C SER A 105 -3.32 -6.37 1.62
N ALA A 106 -2.45 -5.87 2.49
CA ALA A 106 -2.19 -4.44 2.61
C ALA A 106 -1.64 -3.87 1.29
N ILE A 107 -0.66 -4.54 0.68
CA ILE A 107 -0.08 -4.12 -0.61
C ILE A 107 -1.13 -4.17 -1.73
N ILE A 108 -1.90 -5.25 -1.83
CA ILE A 108 -2.95 -5.38 -2.85
C ILE A 108 -4.03 -4.30 -2.68
N LEU A 109 -4.43 -3.98 -1.45
CA LEU A 109 -5.41 -2.90 -1.19
C LEU A 109 -4.85 -1.51 -1.54
N ILE A 110 -3.55 -1.27 -1.39
CA ILE A 110 -2.91 -0.05 -1.87
C ILE A 110 -3.01 0.01 -3.41
N MET A 111 -2.62 -1.06 -4.09
CA MET A 111 -2.69 -1.14 -5.56
C MET A 111 -4.12 -0.99 -6.07
N ASP A 112 -5.08 -1.66 -5.43
CA ASP A 112 -6.51 -1.55 -5.76
C ASP A 112 -7.04 -0.12 -5.59
N SER A 113 -6.64 0.54 -4.50
CA SER A 113 -7.05 1.93 -4.22
C SER A 113 -6.49 2.90 -5.27
N LEU A 114 -5.25 2.68 -5.71
CA LEU A 114 -4.61 3.48 -6.76
C LEU A 114 -5.25 3.25 -8.12
N ALA A 115 -5.47 1.99 -8.48
CA ALA A 115 -6.15 1.63 -9.71
C ALA A 115 -7.54 2.26 -9.78
N ASN A 116 -8.27 2.27 -8.67
CA ASN A 116 -9.59 2.88 -8.56
C ASN A 116 -9.54 4.42 -8.62
N ALA A 117 -8.53 5.05 -8.01
CA ALA A 117 -8.35 6.51 -8.04
C ALA A 117 -7.99 7.04 -9.45
N SER A 118 -7.42 6.20 -10.31
CA SER A 118 -7.06 6.54 -11.69
C SER A 118 -8.21 6.36 -12.68
N LEU A 119 -9.32 5.74 -12.27
CA LEU A 119 -10.51 5.66 -13.11
C LEU A 119 -11.16 7.05 -13.20
N PRO A 120 -11.56 7.51 -14.41
CA PRO A 120 -12.35 8.73 -14.55
C PRO A 120 -13.59 8.59 -13.68
N SER A 121 -13.79 9.58 -12.82
CA SER A 121 -14.93 9.60 -11.89
C SER A 121 -16.23 9.43 -12.68
N SER A 122 -16.77 8.24 -12.69
CA SER A 122 -18.16 8.05 -13.11
C SER A 122 -19.03 8.85 -12.13
N PRO A 123 -19.98 9.65 -12.60
CA PRO A 123 -20.84 10.46 -11.72
C PRO A 123 -21.84 9.61 -10.93
N SER A 124 -21.46 8.40 -10.55
CA SER A 124 -22.24 7.53 -9.69
C SER A 124 -22.21 8.06 -8.26
N PRO A 125 -23.36 8.28 -7.61
CA PRO A 125 -23.40 8.66 -6.20
C PRO A 125 -22.78 7.61 -5.25
N LYS A 126 -22.41 6.45 -5.76
CA LYS A 126 -21.70 5.37 -5.05
C LYS A 126 -20.18 5.37 -5.26
N SER A 127 -19.64 6.25 -6.12
CA SER A 127 -18.18 6.36 -6.27
C SER A 127 -17.61 6.94 -4.98
N LEU A 128 -16.59 6.25 -4.44
CA LEU A 128 -15.86 6.76 -3.30
C LEU A 128 -15.26 8.14 -3.65
N PRO A 129 -15.37 9.13 -2.75
CA PRO A 129 -14.75 10.42 -2.98
C PRO A 129 -13.25 10.23 -3.24
N ALA A 130 -12.68 11.12 -4.06
CA ALA A 130 -11.24 11.07 -4.40
C ALA A 130 -10.31 11.01 -3.17
N SER A 131 -10.80 11.39 -2.00
CA SER A 131 -10.09 11.28 -0.71
C SER A 131 -10.18 9.90 -0.05
N ALA A 132 -11.06 9.01 -0.50
CA ALA A 132 -11.24 7.69 0.13
C ALA A 132 -10.00 6.80 0.03
N TRP A 133 -9.17 6.98 -0.98
CA TRP A 133 -7.90 6.30 -1.10
C TRP A 133 -6.95 6.56 0.08
N ILE A 134 -7.02 7.76 0.68
CA ILE A 134 -6.23 8.13 1.86
C ILE A 134 -6.54 7.19 3.03
N TYR A 135 -7.81 6.86 3.24
CA TYR A 135 -8.22 5.94 4.30
C TYR A 135 -7.75 4.51 4.06
N HIS A 136 -7.75 4.07 2.80
CA HIS A 136 -7.28 2.73 2.45
C HIS A 136 -5.77 2.60 2.65
N VAL A 137 -4.99 3.57 2.15
CA VAL A 137 -3.54 3.60 2.37
C VAL A 137 -3.21 3.68 3.85
N LYS A 138 -3.94 4.49 4.61
CA LYS A 138 -3.77 4.58 6.05
C LYS A 138 -4.06 3.24 6.73
N GLY A 139 -5.17 2.57 6.39
CA GLY A 139 -5.48 1.24 6.89
C GLY A 139 -4.37 0.25 6.58
N ALA A 140 -3.88 0.24 5.35
CA ALA A 140 -2.77 -0.59 4.92
C ALA A 140 -1.46 -0.24 5.65
N ALA A 141 -1.13 1.04 5.80
CA ALA A 141 0.02 1.49 6.57
C ALA A 141 -0.05 1.05 8.03
N THR A 142 -1.22 1.11 8.64
CA THR A 142 -1.43 0.62 10.01
C THR A 142 -1.16 -0.88 10.12
N ILE A 143 -1.60 -1.68 9.16
CA ILE A 143 -1.33 -3.12 9.12
C ILE A 143 0.18 -3.36 8.97
N LEU A 144 0.82 -2.72 8.00
CA LEU A 144 2.24 -2.88 7.75
C LEU A 144 3.11 -2.45 8.94
N THR A 145 2.73 -1.38 9.65
CA THR A 145 3.42 -0.98 10.90
C THR A 145 3.16 -1.93 12.06
N ALA A 146 1.99 -2.55 12.13
CA ALA A 146 1.67 -3.51 13.19
C ALA A 146 2.46 -4.82 13.06
N VAL A 147 2.75 -5.26 11.83
CA VAL A 147 3.53 -6.48 11.57
C VAL A 147 5.04 -6.24 11.55
N TRP A 148 5.50 -5.00 11.65
CA TRP A 148 6.91 -4.63 11.64
C TRP A 148 7.61 -4.85 13.00
N PRO A 149 8.89 -5.32 13.05
CA PRO A 149 9.73 -5.77 11.93
C PRO A 149 9.35 -7.17 11.45
N LEU A 150 9.40 -7.39 10.15
CA LEU A 150 9.12 -8.71 9.58
C LEU A 150 10.19 -9.72 9.96
N ASN A 151 9.75 -10.95 10.25
CA ASN A 151 10.65 -12.06 10.46
C ASN A 151 11.45 -12.36 9.17
N LYS A 152 12.70 -12.78 9.30
CA LYS A 152 13.56 -13.20 8.17
C LYS A 152 12.99 -14.36 7.35
N THR A 153 12.07 -15.13 7.93
CA THR A 153 11.35 -16.21 7.23
C THR A 153 10.24 -15.71 6.33
N SER A 154 9.74 -14.49 6.54
CA SER A 154 8.72 -13.87 5.68
C SER A 154 9.23 -13.74 4.25
N LYS A 155 8.36 -14.09 3.29
CA LYS A 155 8.65 -13.87 1.86
C LYS A 155 8.73 -12.38 1.50
N PHE A 156 8.12 -11.54 2.32
CA PHE A 156 8.13 -10.08 2.17
C PHE A 156 9.30 -9.39 2.88
N HIS A 157 10.12 -10.13 3.65
CA HIS A 157 11.22 -9.53 4.43
C HIS A 157 12.16 -8.68 3.55
N LYS A 158 12.54 -9.18 2.36
CA LYS A 158 13.41 -8.45 1.43
C LYS A 158 12.77 -7.17 0.88
N PHE A 159 11.45 -7.14 0.78
CA PHE A 159 10.71 -6.04 0.19
C PHE A 159 10.53 -4.87 1.15
N ILE A 160 10.36 -5.19 2.41
CA ILE A 160 10.08 -4.22 3.45
C ILE A 160 11.36 -3.89 4.24
N SER A 161 12.44 -4.66 4.09
CA SER A 161 13.74 -4.32 4.65
C SER A 161 14.42 -3.24 3.80
N VAL A 162 13.96 -2.00 3.94
CA VAL A 162 14.65 -0.84 3.39
C VAL A 162 15.88 -0.58 4.25
N ASP A 163 17.05 -0.43 3.63
CA ASP A 163 18.22 0.06 4.34
C ASP A 163 18.00 1.55 4.67
N LEU A 164 17.80 1.83 5.94
CA LEU A 164 17.54 3.16 6.48
C LEU A 164 18.72 3.66 7.30
N SER A 165 19.88 3.04 7.17
CA SER A 165 21.08 3.40 7.94
C SER A 165 21.46 4.87 7.77
N ASP A 166 21.26 5.42 6.58
CA ASP A 166 21.49 6.84 6.26
C ASP A 166 20.42 7.80 6.85
N LEU A 167 19.25 7.28 7.22
CA LEU A 167 18.19 8.03 7.89
C LEU A 167 18.09 7.72 9.39
N GLY A 168 18.95 6.81 9.89
CA GLY A 168 18.89 6.32 11.26
C GLY A 168 18.93 7.41 12.32
N ASP A 169 19.77 8.43 12.13
CA ASP A 169 19.88 9.56 13.05
C ASP A 169 18.60 10.41 13.06
N ILE A 170 18.00 10.63 11.89
CA ILE A 170 16.75 11.38 11.76
C ILE A 170 15.59 10.62 12.45
N ILE A 171 15.53 9.30 12.24
CA ILE A 171 14.44 8.47 12.75
C ILE A 171 14.54 8.27 14.27
N ASN A 172 15.77 8.01 14.76
CA ASN A 172 16.00 7.59 16.14
C ASN A 172 16.26 8.76 17.10
N SER A 173 16.63 9.92 16.59
CA SER A 173 17.04 11.04 17.44
C SER A 173 16.76 12.43 16.81
N PRO A 174 15.53 12.71 16.32
CA PRO A 174 15.22 14.01 15.73
C PRO A 174 15.44 15.15 16.75
N GLU A 175 15.18 14.91 18.04
CA GLU A 175 15.37 15.89 19.11
C GLU A 175 16.85 16.22 19.35
N LYS A 176 17.76 15.26 19.21
CA LYS A 176 19.20 15.49 19.33
C LYS A 176 19.74 16.30 18.15
N LEU A 177 19.19 16.10 16.98
CA LEU A 177 19.52 16.89 15.79
C LEU A 177 19.02 18.33 15.93
N ALA A 178 17.81 18.53 16.49
CA ALA A 178 17.25 19.84 16.77
C ALA A 178 18.06 20.66 17.81
N SER A 179 18.83 19.99 18.68
CA SER A 179 19.72 20.63 19.65
C SER A 179 21.10 21.03 19.08
N SER A 180 21.40 20.69 17.82
CA SER A 180 22.60 21.15 17.12
C SER A 180 22.41 22.59 16.60
N ASP A 181 23.51 23.28 16.24
CA ASP A 181 23.46 24.64 15.68
C ASP A 181 22.71 24.74 14.33
N LYS A 182 22.25 23.63 13.80
CA LYS A 182 21.44 23.56 12.55
C LYS A 182 19.96 23.51 12.89
N THR A 183 19.19 24.42 12.33
CA THR A 183 17.73 24.48 12.48
C THR A 183 17.02 23.62 11.44
N TYR A 184 17.65 23.39 10.31
CA TYR A 184 17.04 22.73 9.14
C TYR A 184 17.86 21.54 8.66
N LEU A 185 17.14 20.52 8.18
CA LEU A 185 17.74 19.41 7.44
C LEU A 185 17.88 19.79 5.97
N ASP A 186 19.07 19.53 5.42
CA ASP A 186 19.39 19.77 4.02
C ASP A 186 18.83 18.62 3.15
N LEU A 187 17.55 18.75 2.83
CA LEU A 187 16.86 17.88 1.90
C LEU A 187 16.56 18.62 0.61
N GLU A 188 16.81 17.98 -0.53
CA GLU A 188 16.51 18.53 -1.83
C GLU A 188 15.01 18.45 -2.13
N CYS A 189 14.41 19.55 -2.60
CA CYS A 189 13.02 19.55 -3.02
C CYS A 189 12.91 19.19 -4.51
N PHE A 190 12.36 18.02 -4.81
CA PHE A 190 12.16 17.54 -6.19
C PHE A 190 10.80 17.88 -6.79
N TYR A 191 9.88 18.42 -5.98
CA TYR A 191 8.51 18.66 -6.40
C TYR A 191 8.03 20.06 -6.00
N GLU A 192 7.81 20.92 -6.99
CA GLU A 192 7.35 22.30 -6.77
C GLU A 192 6.08 22.40 -5.92
N SER A 193 5.20 21.39 -6.03
CA SER A 193 3.93 21.37 -5.29
C SER A 193 4.07 21.34 -3.77
N ILE A 194 5.27 21.03 -3.25
CA ILE A 194 5.60 21.02 -1.83
C ILE A 194 6.83 21.89 -1.50
N GLY A 195 7.24 22.76 -2.43
CA GLY A 195 8.44 23.60 -2.31
C GLY A 195 8.41 24.54 -1.10
N ASP A 196 7.22 25.00 -0.71
CA ASP A 196 7.01 25.83 0.47
C ASP A 196 7.23 25.10 1.81
N LEU A 197 7.36 23.77 1.80
CA LEU A 197 7.69 22.98 2.98
C LEU A 197 9.22 22.86 3.19
N TYR A 198 10.03 23.40 2.30
CA TYR A 198 11.48 23.37 2.34
C TYR A 198 12.07 24.78 2.55
N PRO A 199 13.18 24.88 3.27
CA PRO A 199 13.93 23.81 3.94
C PRO A 199 13.16 23.21 5.14
N VAL A 200 13.40 21.92 5.42
CA VAL A 200 12.64 21.17 6.43
C VAL A 200 13.24 21.36 7.81
N GLU A 201 12.46 21.90 8.74
CA GLU A 201 12.87 22.06 10.13
C GLU A 201 12.98 20.70 10.85
N TYR A 202 13.96 20.56 11.76
CA TYR A 202 14.10 19.36 12.58
C TYR A 202 12.89 19.08 13.48
N THR A 203 12.13 20.13 13.82
CA THR A 203 10.90 20.03 14.61
C THR A 203 9.66 19.74 13.77
N SER A 204 9.80 19.69 12.45
CA SER A 204 8.66 19.45 11.55
C SER A 204 8.07 18.06 11.77
N PRO A 205 6.76 17.95 11.96
CA PRO A 205 6.08 16.65 12.06
C PRO A 205 6.11 15.85 10.75
N SER A 206 6.48 16.49 9.65
CA SER A 206 6.63 15.85 8.33
C SER A 206 8.07 15.46 8.01
N LEU A 207 9.05 15.74 8.90
CA LEU A 207 10.48 15.55 8.67
C LEU A 207 10.81 14.14 8.18
N ILE A 208 10.40 13.12 8.93
CA ILE A 208 10.68 11.72 8.63
C ILE A 208 10.05 11.33 7.29
N THR A 209 8.81 11.72 7.06
CA THR A 209 8.09 11.41 5.80
C THR A 209 8.75 12.08 4.61
N LEU A 210 9.18 13.34 4.72
CA LEU A 210 9.89 14.06 3.66
C LEU A 210 11.27 13.45 3.40
N ALA A 211 12.00 13.02 4.44
CA ALA A 211 13.27 12.32 4.29
C ALA A 211 13.10 10.99 3.55
N TYR A 212 12.07 10.22 3.85
CA TYR A 212 11.74 9.00 3.10
C TYR A 212 11.34 9.28 1.65
N LEU A 213 10.54 10.31 1.42
CA LEU A 213 10.13 10.69 0.07
C LEU A 213 11.34 11.11 -0.78
N ASN A 214 12.27 11.86 -0.17
CA ASN A 214 13.53 12.24 -0.78
C ASN A 214 14.39 11.02 -1.14
N LYS A 215 14.50 10.06 -0.20
CA LYS A 215 15.20 8.80 -0.43
C LYS A 215 14.56 7.99 -1.57
N LEU A 216 13.25 7.88 -1.59
CA LEU A 216 12.53 7.21 -2.70
C LEU A 216 12.83 7.86 -4.04
N HIS A 217 12.78 9.19 -4.11
CA HIS A 217 13.08 9.89 -5.36
C HIS A 217 14.50 9.60 -5.85
N ASN A 218 15.48 9.64 -4.96
CA ASN A 218 16.90 9.39 -5.30
C ASN A 218 17.15 7.93 -5.70
N GLU A 219 16.34 7.01 -5.20
CA GLU A 219 16.48 5.57 -5.45
C GLU A 219 15.57 5.03 -6.58
N ARG A 220 14.84 5.90 -7.28
CA ARG A 220 13.86 5.50 -8.30
C ARG A 220 14.39 4.64 -9.45
N TYR A 221 15.70 4.62 -9.64
CA TYR A 221 16.37 3.81 -10.67
C TYR A 221 16.89 2.45 -10.18
N LYS A 222 16.73 2.16 -8.87
CA LYS A 222 17.14 0.86 -8.32
C LYS A 222 16.16 -0.24 -8.72
N SER A 223 16.67 -1.44 -8.93
CA SER A 223 15.86 -2.60 -9.36
C SER A 223 14.75 -3.02 -8.38
N ASP A 224 14.90 -2.67 -7.11
CA ASP A 224 13.93 -2.95 -6.04
C ASP A 224 13.05 -1.74 -5.67
N PHE A 225 13.07 -0.70 -6.51
CA PHE A 225 12.32 0.54 -6.27
C PHE A 225 10.81 0.29 -6.11
N SER A 226 10.24 -0.58 -6.94
CA SER A 226 8.82 -0.95 -6.88
C SER A 226 8.39 -1.40 -5.50
N LEU A 227 9.22 -2.16 -4.85
CA LEU A 227 8.94 -2.70 -3.52
C LEU A 227 9.06 -1.61 -2.45
N ARG A 228 10.03 -0.72 -2.60
CA ARG A 228 10.24 0.42 -1.70
C ARG A 228 9.08 1.41 -1.76
N ILE A 229 8.57 1.68 -2.97
CA ILE A 229 7.44 2.59 -3.13
C ILE A 229 6.16 2.03 -2.53
N PHE A 230 5.90 0.73 -2.64
CA PHE A 230 4.75 0.09 -1.98
C PHE A 230 4.93 -0.03 -0.46
N ALA A 231 6.16 -0.14 0.03
CA ALA A 231 6.44 -0.19 1.46
C ALA A 231 6.42 1.20 2.12
N PHE A 232 6.48 2.30 1.35
CA PHE A 232 6.52 3.66 1.90
C PHE A 232 5.44 3.95 2.95
N PRO A 233 4.17 3.54 2.77
CA PRO A 233 3.16 3.78 3.80
C PRO A 233 3.46 3.13 5.17
N ALA A 234 4.22 2.03 5.19
CA ALA A 234 4.65 1.40 6.43
C ALA A 234 5.71 2.22 7.20
N LEU A 235 6.37 3.13 6.50
CA LEU A 235 7.44 3.96 7.06
C LEU A 235 6.94 5.32 7.57
N LEU A 236 5.64 5.60 7.42
CA LEU A 236 5.03 6.83 7.92
C LEU A 236 4.96 6.78 9.46
N ASP A 237 5.52 7.81 10.10
CA ASP A 237 5.46 7.90 11.55
C ASP A 237 4.05 8.23 12.07
N LYS A 238 3.85 8.02 13.37
CA LYS A 238 2.55 8.23 14.02
C LYS A 238 2.10 9.69 14.00
N THR A 239 3.04 10.63 14.06
CA THR A 239 2.76 12.06 14.07
C THR A 239 2.23 12.51 12.72
N PHE A 240 2.92 12.10 11.65
CA PHE A 240 2.47 12.36 10.28
C PHE A 240 1.11 11.70 9.98
N LEU A 241 0.91 10.46 10.42
CA LEU A 241 -0.38 9.78 10.28
C LEU A 241 -1.49 10.54 11.00
N ALA A 242 -1.24 11.09 12.18
CA ALA A 242 -2.23 11.90 12.90
C ALA A 242 -2.61 13.17 12.12
N LEU A 243 -1.63 13.86 11.52
CA LEU A 243 -1.89 15.00 10.63
C LEU A 243 -2.73 14.63 9.42
N LEU A 244 -2.37 13.53 8.78
CA LEU A 244 -3.12 13.03 7.62
C LEU A 244 -4.58 12.70 8.00
N MET A 245 -4.80 12.20 9.23
CA MET A 245 -6.14 11.91 9.75
C MET A 245 -7.00 13.13 9.98
N THR A 246 -6.38 14.22 10.41
CA THR A 246 -7.09 15.48 10.64
C THR A 246 -7.30 16.28 9.36
N GLY A 247 -6.81 15.78 8.22
CA GLY A 247 -6.93 16.45 6.92
C GLY A 247 -5.95 17.61 6.76
N ASP A 248 -4.79 17.56 7.42
CA ASP A 248 -3.76 18.57 7.27
C ASP A 248 -3.34 18.73 5.81
N ILE A 249 -3.35 19.96 5.33
CA ILE A 249 -3.13 20.26 3.91
C ILE A 249 -1.71 19.91 3.48
N ALA A 250 -0.69 20.14 4.32
CA ALA A 250 0.68 19.83 4.00
C ALA A 250 0.88 18.30 3.90
N ALA A 251 0.35 17.55 4.89
CA ALA A 251 0.39 16.09 4.87
C ALA A 251 -0.32 15.50 3.63
N MET A 252 -1.46 16.06 3.25
CA MET A 252 -2.18 15.64 2.03
C MET A 252 -1.40 15.93 0.76
N ARG A 253 -0.69 17.07 0.67
CA ARG A 253 0.16 17.45 -0.46
C ARG A 253 1.35 16.50 -0.58
N ILE A 254 2.01 16.16 0.52
CA ILE A 254 3.11 15.19 0.57
C ILE A 254 2.62 13.82 0.05
N MET A 255 1.48 13.35 0.52
CA MET A 255 0.91 12.09 0.04
C MET A 255 0.52 12.16 -1.45
N ARG A 256 0.08 13.30 -1.95
CA ARG A 256 -0.18 13.50 -3.37
C ARG A 256 1.09 13.33 -4.22
N VAL A 257 2.24 13.81 -3.74
CA VAL A 257 3.53 13.60 -4.39
C VAL A 257 3.88 12.10 -4.43
N TYR A 258 3.75 11.40 -3.30
CA TYR A 258 3.93 9.96 -3.26
C TYR A 258 3.06 9.24 -4.31
N TYR A 259 1.79 9.61 -4.44
CA TYR A 259 0.89 9.01 -5.43
C TYR A 259 1.26 9.35 -6.87
N SER A 260 1.83 10.54 -7.12
CA SER A 260 2.35 10.85 -8.46
C SER A 260 3.49 9.94 -8.82
N MET A 261 4.46 9.75 -7.91
CA MET A 261 5.58 8.81 -8.09
C MET A 261 5.07 7.39 -8.36
N LEU A 262 4.07 6.94 -7.61
CA LEU A 262 3.51 5.61 -7.74
C LEU A 262 2.80 5.42 -9.10
N ARG A 263 2.09 6.45 -9.60
CA ARG A 263 1.46 6.43 -10.93
C ARG A 263 2.46 6.45 -12.07
N GLU A 264 3.51 7.23 -11.97
CA GLU A 264 4.59 7.25 -12.96
C GLU A 264 5.27 5.89 -13.08
N PHE A 265 5.30 5.14 -12.00
CA PHE A 265 5.88 3.82 -11.92
C PHE A 265 4.96 2.73 -12.50
N THR A 266 3.63 2.89 -12.41
CA THR A 266 2.64 1.89 -12.85
C THR A 266 2.11 2.14 -14.29
N ASN A 267 2.54 3.21 -14.97
CA ASN A 267 2.24 3.50 -16.37
C ASN A 267 3.38 3.09 -17.29
#